data_5a137cd3983121fe8235c53a495f9efd
#
_entry.id   5a137cd3983121fe8235c53a495f9efd
#
_cell.length_a   1.000
_cell.length_b   1.000
_cell.length_c   1.000
_cell.angle_alpha   90.00
_cell.angle_beta   90.00
_cell.angle_gamma   90.00
#
_symmetry.space_group_name_H-M   'P 1'
#
loop_
_entity.id
_entity.type
_entity.pdbx_description
1 polymer ?
#
loop_
_entity_poly.entity_id
_entity_poly.type
_entity_poly.pdbx_seq_one_letter_code
_entity_poly.pdbx_strand_id
1 'polypeptide(L)'
;MPTSKTTRAKSTTVKAKTPVARKPTVVKKLPPNPFIFEILEYVSKQRTADKKVSALKEYRTDALTAVLIWNFDHSVVSMLPDGEVPYERNEVPVGTDHTSLRREWKNLYHFVKGGNDSLSKTRRESMFIQMLEGLHPNEAQILCLIKDKNLTSQYKITKDQVERAFPDIKWGDRS
;
A
#
# COMPACT_ATOMS: atom_id res chain seq x y z
N MET A 1 70.19 25.35 33.10
CA MET A 1 68.85 25.12 33.65
C MET A 1 67.83 25.40 32.61
N PRO A 2 67.16 24.39 32.03
CA PRO A 2 65.85 24.60 31.44
C PRO A 2 64.84 23.70 32.08
N THR A 3 63.70 24.29 32.41
CA THR A 3 62.55 23.72 33.08
C THR A 3 61.66 22.96 32.11
N SER A 4 61.40 21.69 32.40
CA SER A 4 60.49 20.81 31.72
C SER A 4 59.02 21.25 31.91
N LYS A 5 58.26 21.44 30.81
CA LYS A 5 56.78 21.59 30.86
C LYS A 5 56.14 20.26 30.49
N THR A 6 55.54 19.62 31.49
CA THR A 6 54.69 18.45 31.37
C THR A 6 53.34 18.82 30.73
N THR A 7 53.05 18.25 29.57
CA THR A 7 51.74 18.42 28.89
C THR A 7 50.82 17.30 29.33
N ARG A 8 49.79 17.70 30.10
CA ARG A 8 48.71 16.80 30.61
C ARG A 8 47.70 16.52 29.48
N ALA A 9 47.66 15.29 28.99
CA ALA A 9 46.67 14.81 28.04
C ALA A 9 45.28 14.77 28.72
N LYS A 10 44.30 15.45 28.08
CA LYS A 10 42.87 15.33 28.49
C LYS A 10 42.29 14.09 27.80
N SER A 11 41.92 13.08 28.60
CA SER A 11 41.15 11.95 28.13
C SER A 11 39.68 12.35 27.94
N THR A 12 39.21 12.32 26.71
CA THR A 12 37.80 12.58 26.36
C THR A 12 37.04 11.26 26.51
N THR A 13 36.30 11.12 27.61
CA THR A 13 35.41 9.98 27.84
C THR A 13 34.21 10.11 26.91
N VAL A 14 34.17 9.29 25.88
CA VAL A 14 32.99 9.15 24.99
C VAL A 14 31.92 8.37 25.76
N LYS A 15 30.86 9.05 26.21
CA LYS A 15 29.67 8.43 26.77
C LYS A 15 28.97 7.60 25.70
N ALA A 16 29.02 6.30 25.80
CA ALA A 16 28.23 5.37 25.02
C ALA A 16 26.73 5.65 25.29
N LYS A 17 26.01 6.03 24.24
CA LYS A 17 24.53 6.12 24.29
C LYS A 17 23.96 4.72 24.36
N THR A 18 23.38 4.37 25.48
CA THR A 18 22.58 3.15 25.66
C THR A 18 21.46 3.11 24.61
N PRO A 19 21.25 2.01 23.87
CA PRO A 19 20.13 1.90 22.95
C PRO A 19 18.82 1.87 23.75
N VAL A 20 17.99 2.89 23.57
CA VAL A 20 16.64 2.93 24.13
C VAL A 20 15.87 1.75 23.53
N ALA A 21 15.55 0.77 24.33
CA ALA A 21 14.70 -0.35 23.96
C ALA A 21 13.32 0.18 23.55
N ARG A 22 13.05 0.18 22.23
CA ARG A 22 11.72 0.51 21.71
C ARG A 22 10.74 -0.56 22.17
N LYS A 23 9.75 -0.16 23.00
CA LYS A 23 8.65 -1.03 23.43
C LYS A 23 8.03 -1.72 22.20
N PRO A 24 7.69 -3.03 22.27
CA PRO A 24 7.02 -3.70 21.18
C PRO A 24 5.65 -3.05 20.97
N THR A 25 5.45 -2.43 19.83
CA THR A 25 4.13 -1.93 19.41
C THR A 25 3.27 -3.16 19.15
N VAL A 26 2.36 -3.48 20.05
CA VAL A 26 1.36 -4.54 19.84
C VAL A 26 0.45 -4.08 18.71
N VAL A 27 0.60 -4.68 17.54
CA VAL A 27 -0.26 -4.38 16.39
C VAL A 27 -1.60 -5.04 16.68
N LYS A 28 -2.63 -4.22 16.96
CA LYS A 28 -3.98 -4.68 17.30
C LYS A 28 -4.58 -5.42 16.11
N LYS A 29 -5.16 -6.59 16.34
CA LYS A 29 -5.83 -7.39 15.30
C LYS A 29 -6.98 -6.60 14.67
N LEU A 30 -7.16 -6.75 13.34
CA LEU A 30 -8.20 -6.05 12.58
C LEU A 30 -9.60 -6.59 12.88
N PRO A 31 -10.66 -5.81 12.63
CA PRO A 31 -12.05 -6.28 12.74
C PRO A 31 -12.33 -7.41 11.72
N PRO A 32 -13.48 -8.12 11.83
CA PRO A 32 -13.80 -9.25 10.96
C PRO A 32 -13.87 -8.92 9.47
N ASN A 33 -14.30 -7.70 9.13
CA ASN A 33 -14.42 -7.22 7.73
C ASN A 33 -13.69 -5.89 7.56
N PRO A 34 -12.35 -5.88 7.60
CA PRO A 34 -11.59 -4.65 7.48
C PRO A 34 -11.65 -4.10 6.06
N PHE A 35 -11.53 -2.79 5.92
CA PHE A 35 -11.28 -2.16 4.63
C PHE A 35 -9.93 -2.58 4.05
N ILE A 36 -9.75 -2.47 2.74
CA ILE A 36 -8.48 -2.84 2.10
C ILE A 36 -7.33 -1.94 2.59
N PHE A 37 -7.58 -0.64 2.82
CA PHE A 37 -6.56 0.25 3.37
C PHE A 37 -6.12 -0.16 4.79
N GLU A 38 -7.04 -0.64 5.64
CA GLU A 38 -6.71 -1.11 6.99
C GLU A 38 -5.81 -2.36 6.95
N ILE A 39 -6.08 -3.28 6.00
CA ILE A 39 -5.22 -4.46 5.78
C ILE A 39 -3.82 -4.02 5.34
N LEU A 40 -3.72 -3.13 4.36
CA LEU A 40 -2.44 -2.65 3.85
C LEU A 40 -1.63 -1.90 4.92
N GLU A 41 -2.29 -1.07 5.74
CA GLU A 41 -1.66 -0.43 6.89
C GLU A 41 -1.17 -1.43 7.93
N TYR A 42 -2.00 -2.43 8.26
CA TYR A 42 -1.64 -3.49 9.20
C TYR A 42 -0.40 -4.24 8.73
N VAL A 43 -0.37 -4.64 7.46
CA VAL A 43 0.78 -5.30 6.82
C VAL A 43 2.00 -4.37 6.84
N SER A 44 1.83 -3.11 6.48
CA SER A 44 2.91 -2.10 6.46
C SER A 44 3.59 -1.94 7.82
N LYS A 45 2.83 -2.01 8.91
CA LYS A 45 3.32 -1.88 10.30
C LYS A 45 4.08 -3.12 10.79
N GLN A 46 4.03 -4.25 10.08
CA GLN A 46 4.80 -5.44 10.44
C GLN A 46 6.30 -5.21 10.24
N ARG A 47 7.10 -5.64 11.22
CA ARG A 47 8.56 -5.34 11.28
C ARG A 47 9.39 -6.19 10.32
N THR A 48 8.96 -7.42 10.05
CA THR A 48 9.72 -8.38 9.24
C THR A 48 8.95 -8.79 7.99
N ALA A 49 9.67 -9.17 6.93
CA ALA A 49 9.08 -9.67 5.69
C ALA A 49 8.15 -10.88 5.94
N ASP A 50 8.56 -11.82 6.80
CA ASP A 50 7.77 -13.01 7.10
C ASP A 50 6.45 -12.68 7.83
N LYS A 51 6.47 -11.69 8.74
CA LYS A 51 5.23 -11.20 9.38
C LYS A 51 4.32 -10.49 8.39
N LYS A 52 4.86 -9.75 7.42
CA LYS A 52 4.08 -9.16 6.33
C LYS A 52 3.43 -10.23 5.46
N VAL A 53 4.19 -11.24 5.08
CA VAL A 53 3.68 -12.40 4.31
C VAL A 53 2.58 -13.13 5.08
N SER A 54 2.76 -13.39 6.37
CA SER A 54 1.75 -14.02 7.22
C SER A 54 0.48 -13.18 7.32
N ALA A 55 0.62 -11.86 7.51
CA ALA A 55 -0.51 -10.94 7.57
C ALA A 55 -1.27 -10.86 6.23
N LEU A 56 -0.58 -10.84 5.09
CA LEU A 56 -1.21 -10.91 3.77
C LEU A 56 -2.02 -12.19 3.58
N LYS A 57 -1.48 -13.34 4.04
CA LYS A 57 -2.20 -14.63 4.00
C LYS A 57 -3.43 -14.63 4.88
N GLU A 58 -3.31 -14.11 6.11
CA GLU A 58 -4.40 -14.06 7.10
C GLU A 58 -5.60 -13.24 6.60
N TYR A 59 -5.33 -12.09 5.97
CA TYR A 59 -6.36 -11.16 5.49
C TYR A 59 -6.60 -11.22 3.98
N ARG A 60 -6.26 -12.34 3.34
CA ARG A 60 -6.47 -12.52 1.90
C ARG A 60 -7.94 -12.37 1.53
N THR A 61 -8.21 -11.52 0.54
CA THR A 61 -9.52 -11.37 -0.12
C THR A 61 -9.30 -11.18 -1.61
N ASP A 62 -10.34 -11.45 -2.41
CA ASP A 62 -10.27 -11.23 -3.87
C ASP A 62 -9.97 -9.77 -4.21
N ALA A 63 -10.58 -8.85 -3.47
CA ALA A 63 -10.34 -7.41 -3.63
C ALA A 63 -8.88 -7.03 -3.33
N LEU A 64 -8.30 -7.53 -2.23
CA LEU A 64 -6.89 -7.32 -1.92
C LEU A 64 -5.99 -7.91 -3.00
N THR A 65 -6.30 -9.12 -3.45
CA THR A 65 -5.55 -9.80 -4.51
C THR A 65 -5.58 -9.00 -5.81
N ALA A 66 -6.76 -8.49 -6.22
CA ALA A 66 -6.92 -7.66 -7.42
C ALA A 66 -6.09 -6.36 -7.35
N VAL A 67 -6.12 -5.67 -6.20
CA VAL A 67 -5.33 -4.46 -5.93
C VAL A 67 -3.83 -4.74 -6.05
N LEU A 68 -3.35 -5.82 -5.44
CA LEU A 68 -1.94 -6.19 -5.46
C LEU A 68 -1.48 -6.63 -6.87
N ILE A 69 -2.32 -7.37 -7.60
CA ILE A 69 -2.04 -7.74 -9.00
C ILE A 69 -1.93 -6.48 -9.85
N TRP A 70 -2.89 -5.56 -9.78
CA TRP A 70 -2.82 -4.34 -10.57
C TRP A 70 -1.52 -3.56 -10.30
N ASN A 71 -1.11 -3.45 -9.05
CA ASN A 71 0.10 -2.71 -8.71
C ASN A 71 1.38 -3.42 -9.13
N PHE A 72 1.50 -4.73 -8.92
CA PHE A 72 2.78 -5.45 -9.04
C PHE A 72 2.93 -6.26 -10.34
N ASP A 73 1.85 -6.55 -11.05
CA ASP A 73 1.92 -7.24 -12.32
C ASP A 73 2.20 -6.24 -13.44
N HIS A 74 3.34 -6.41 -14.12
CA HIS A 74 3.74 -5.55 -15.23
C HIS A 74 2.87 -5.76 -16.48
N SER A 75 2.22 -6.92 -16.63
CA SER A 75 1.31 -7.19 -17.74
C SER A 75 -0.03 -6.47 -17.60
N VAL A 76 -0.39 -6.04 -16.38
CA VAL A 76 -1.58 -5.21 -16.17
C VAL A 76 -1.24 -3.76 -16.53
N VAL A 77 -1.79 -3.30 -17.65
CA VAL A 77 -1.59 -1.93 -18.16
C VAL A 77 -2.82 -1.10 -17.86
N SER A 78 -2.63 0.01 -17.12
CA SER A 78 -3.70 0.98 -16.88
C SER A 78 -4.09 1.71 -18.16
N MET A 79 -5.39 1.87 -18.41
CA MET A 79 -5.95 2.66 -19.51
C MET A 79 -6.36 4.06 -19.05
N LEU A 80 -6.00 4.44 -17.85
CA LEU A 80 -6.24 5.76 -17.25
C LEU A 80 -5.01 6.66 -17.44
N PRO A 81 -5.19 8.00 -17.48
CA PRO A 81 -4.07 8.93 -17.52
C PRO A 81 -3.18 8.79 -16.28
N ASP A 82 -1.88 8.96 -16.47
CA ASP A 82 -0.93 9.02 -15.36
C ASP A 82 -1.12 10.32 -14.55
N GLY A 83 -0.72 10.28 -13.28
CA GLY A 83 -0.74 11.43 -12.41
C GLY A 83 -2.01 11.60 -11.59
N GLU A 84 -2.20 12.80 -11.07
CA GLU A 84 -3.28 13.12 -10.14
C GLU A 84 -4.65 13.10 -10.83
N VAL A 85 -5.62 12.51 -10.15
CA VAL A 85 -7.01 12.42 -10.63
C VAL A 85 -7.84 13.48 -9.90
N PRO A 86 -8.53 14.38 -10.63
CA PRO A 86 -9.44 15.34 -10.02
C PRO A 86 -10.74 14.65 -9.59
N TYR A 87 -10.91 14.44 -8.29
CA TYR A 87 -12.16 13.89 -7.71
C TYR A 87 -12.45 14.55 -6.35
N GLU A 88 -13.70 14.60 -5.95
CA GLU A 88 -14.10 15.08 -4.65
C GLU A 88 -14.02 13.95 -3.61
N ARG A 89 -13.35 14.22 -2.48
CA ARG A 89 -13.22 13.24 -1.40
C ARG A 89 -14.55 13.09 -0.67
N ASN A 90 -15.00 11.85 -0.54
CA ASN A 90 -16.19 11.56 0.25
C ASN A 90 -15.83 11.48 1.74
N GLU A 91 -15.98 12.60 2.44
CA GLU A 91 -15.64 12.75 3.87
C GLU A 91 -16.78 12.37 4.83
N VAL A 92 -17.80 11.71 4.33
CA VAL A 92 -18.92 11.23 5.16
C VAL A 92 -18.43 10.17 6.15
N PRO A 93 -19.01 10.08 7.37
CA PRO A 93 -18.61 9.07 8.36
C PRO A 93 -18.71 7.64 7.82
N VAL A 94 -17.74 6.80 8.20
CA VAL A 94 -17.66 5.39 7.78
C VAL A 94 -18.98 4.67 8.07
N GLY A 95 -19.54 4.03 7.05
CA GLY A 95 -20.75 3.19 7.16
C GLY A 95 -22.05 3.88 6.76
N THR A 96 -22.02 5.16 6.32
CA THR A 96 -23.22 5.85 5.85
C THR A 96 -23.46 5.70 4.34
N ASP A 97 -22.61 6.24 3.47
CA ASP A 97 -22.84 6.27 2.02
C ASP A 97 -21.63 5.81 1.18
N HIS A 98 -20.68 5.11 1.80
CA HIS A 98 -19.54 4.60 1.06
C HIS A 98 -19.81 3.22 0.48
N THR A 99 -19.45 3.03 -0.79
CA THR A 99 -19.12 1.70 -1.30
C THR A 99 -17.74 1.27 -0.77
N SER A 100 -17.28 0.09 -1.09
CA SER A 100 -15.98 -0.41 -0.65
C SER A 100 -15.29 -1.14 -1.78
N LEU A 101 -13.95 -1.17 -1.76
CA LEU A 101 -13.16 -1.95 -2.71
C LEU A 101 -13.54 -3.44 -2.68
N ARG A 102 -14.03 -3.96 -1.55
CA ARG A 102 -14.55 -5.33 -1.45
C ARG A 102 -15.77 -5.58 -2.35
N ARG A 103 -16.55 -4.56 -2.67
CA ARG A 103 -17.70 -4.64 -3.57
C ARG A 103 -17.29 -4.30 -4.99
N GLU A 104 -16.49 -3.24 -5.14
CA GLU A 104 -16.16 -2.64 -6.44
C GLU A 104 -15.00 -3.33 -7.19
N TRP A 105 -14.25 -4.22 -6.56
CA TRP A 105 -13.06 -4.84 -7.18
C TRP A 105 -13.36 -5.51 -8.52
N LYS A 106 -14.57 -6.04 -8.71
CA LYS A 106 -14.99 -6.68 -9.96
C LYS A 106 -15.07 -5.69 -11.12
N ASN A 107 -15.28 -4.41 -10.82
CA ASN A 107 -15.37 -3.34 -11.83
C ASN A 107 -14.00 -2.80 -12.25
N LEU A 108 -12.92 -3.19 -11.56
CA LEU A 108 -11.57 -2.72 -11.87
C LEU A 108 -11.09 -3.12 -13.27
N TYR A 109 -11.64 -4.19 -13.86
CA TYR A 109 -11.29 -4.61 -15.22
C TYR A 109 -11.61 -3.56 -16.29
N HIS A 110 -12.55 -2.64 -16.04
CA HIS A 110 -12.88 -1.56 -16.96
C HIS A 110 -11.72 -0.58 -17.19
N PHE A 111 -10.77 -0.53 -16.27
CA PHE A 111 -9.69 0.46 -16.25
C PHE A 111 -8.36 -0.10 -16.75
N VAL A 112 -8.29 -1.39 -17.07
CA VAL A 112 -7.08 -2.05 -17.54
C VAL A 112 -7.25 -2.54 -18.99
N LYS A 113 -6.14 -2.57 -19.72
CA LYS A 113 -6.11 -3.08 -21.09
C LYS A 113 -6.54 -4.55 -21.13
N GLY A 114 -7.30 -4.93 -22.16
CA GLY A 114 -7.84 -6.29 -22.31
C GLY A 114 -9.06 -6.59 -21.45
N GLY A 115 -9.45 -5.69 -20.53
CA GLY A 115 -10.65 -5.87 -19.70
C GLY A 115 -11.92 -5.41 -20.42
N ASN A 116 -12.00 -4.14 -20.77
CA ASN A 116 -13.12 -3.55 -21.54
C ASN A 116 -12.59 -2.52 -22.53
N ASP A 117 -12.07 -3.01 -23.65
CA ASP A 117 -11.44 -2.17 -24.67
C ASP A 117 -12.46 -1.38 -25.52
N SER A 118 -13.73 -1.80 -25.51
CA SER A 118 -14.83 -1.07 -26.21
C SER A 118 -15.23 0.22 -25.52
N LEU A 119 -14.83 0.43 -24.27
CA LEU A 119 -15.17 1.62 -23.49
C LEU A 119 -14.32 2.81 -23.95
N SER A 120 -14.99 3.94 -24.28
CA SER A 120 -14.28 5.16 -24.67
C SER A 120 -13.43 5.70 -23.50
N LYS A 121 -12.34 6.42 -23.84
CA LYS A 121 -11.43 7.02 -22.86
C LYS A 121 -12.17 7.91 -21.87
N THR A 122 -12.97 8.85 -22.35
CA THR A 122 -13.75 9.79 -21.53
C THR A 122 -14.73 9.06 -20.59
N ARG A 123 -15.42 8.03 -21.09
CA ARG A 123 -16.33 7.25 -20.26
C ARG A 123 -15.59 6.49 -19.16
N ARG A 124 -14.42 5.92 -19.49
CA ARG A 124 -13.57 5.22 -18.52
C ARG A 124 -13.10 6.16 -17.41
N GLU A 125 -12.61 7.34 -17.76
CA GLU A 125 -12.20 8.37 -16.80
C GLU A 125 -13.34 8.80 -15.89
N SER A 126 -14.53 9.09 -16.46
CA SER A 126 -15.71 9.45 -15.68
C SER A 126 -16.13 8.34 -14.71
N MET A 127 -16.11 7.08 -15.16
CA MET A 127 -16.42 5.92 -14.30
C MET A 127 -15.40 5.77 -13.17
N PHE A 128 -14.13 6.04 -13.44
CA PHE A 128 -13.09 5.97 -12.41
C PHE A 128 -13.29 7.06 -11.36
N ILE A 129 -13.55 8.29 -11.77
CA ILE A 129 -13.86 9.41 -10.87
C ILE A 129 -15.08 9.09 -10.00
N GLN A 130 -16.19 8.62 -10.59
CA GLN A 130 -17.37 8.21 -9.84
C GLN A 130 -17.09 7.11 -8.82
N MET A 131 -16.22 6.14 -9.18
CA MET A 131 -15.80 5.11 -8.24
C MET A 131 -15.00 5.70 -7.08
N LEU A 132 -14.05 6.61 -7.33
CA LEU A 132 -13.25 7.27 -6.29
C LEU A 132 -14.15 8.06 -5.32
N GLU A 133 -15.13 8.80 -5.84
CA GLU A 133 -16.06 9.61 -5.06
C GLU A 133 -17.03 8.76 -4.22
N GLY A 134 -17.34 7.54 -4.66
CA GLY A 134 -18.15 6.59 -3.92
C GLY A 134 -17.41 5.82 -2.82
N LEU A 135 -16.07 5.79 -2.84
CA LEU A 135 -15.24 5.04 -1.90
C LEU A 135 -14.87 5.87 -0.66
N HIS A 136 -14.52 5.17 0.42
CA HIS A 136 -13.83 5.81 1.54
C HIS A 136 -12.53 6.49 1.04
N PRO A 137 -12.16 7.71 1.51
CA PRO A 137 -11.00 8.45 1.01
C PRO A 137 -9.69 7.66 0.95
N ASN A 138 -9.45 6.82 1.96
CA ASN A 138 -8.24 5.99 1.98
C ASN A 138 -8.28 4.83 0.95
N GLU A 139 -9.45 4.29 0.62
CA GLU A 139 -9.61 3.30 -0.45
C GLU A 139 -9.48 3.95 -1.83
N ALA A 140 -10.04 5.15 -2.01
CA ALA A 140 -9.86 5.94 -3.22
C ALA A 140 -8.38 6.25 -3.46
N GLN A 141 -7.63 6.60 -2.41
CA GLN A 141 -6.19 6.82 -2.49
C GLN A 141 -5.42 5.57 -2.94
N ILE A 142 -5.83 4.37 -2.48
CA ILE A 142 -5.23 3.11 -2.97
C ILE A 142 -5.40 2.98 -4.48
N LEU A 143 -6.61 3.27 -5.01
CA LEU A 143 -6.85 3.19 -6.45
C LEU A 143 -5.96 4.15 -7.24
N CYS A 144 -5.79 5.38 -6.76
CA CYS A 144 -4.85 6.33 -7.36
C CYS A 144 -3.41 5.81 -7.35
N LEU A 145 -2.97 5.20 -6.25
CA LEU A 145 -1.62 4.63 -6.14
C LEU A 145 -1.40 3.44 -7.07
N ILE A 146 -2.34 2.50 -7.13
CA ILE A 146 -2.17 1.31 -7.98
C ILE A 146 -2.29 1.64 -9.46
N LYS A 147 -3.07 2.66 -9.82
CA LYS A 147 -3.15 3.18 -11.19
C LYS A 147 -1.75 3.55 -11.72
N ASP A 148 -0.94 4.18 -10.89
CA ASP A 148 0.43 4.60 -11.19
C ASP A 148 1.50 3.59 -10.70
N LYS A 149 1.08 2.39 -10.26
CA LYS A 149 1.95 1.33 -9.72
C LYS A 149 2.85 1.78 -8.56
N ASN A 150 2.36 2.67 -7.72
CA ASN A 150 3.10 3.34 -6.66
C ASN A 150 2.65 2.96 -5.23
N LEU A 151 2.02 1.80 -5.05
CA LEU A 151 1.55 1.34 -3.73
C LEU A 151 2.68 1.21 -2.70
N THR A 152 3.87 0.79 -3.16
CA THR A 152 5.04 0.56 -2.30
C THR A 152 5.52 1.84 -1.60
N SER A 153 5.33 3.01 -2.21
CA SER A 153 5.73 4.30 -1.62
C SER A 153 5.05 4.56 -0.28
N GLN A 154 3.77 4.22 -0.17
CA GLN A 154 2.98 4.44 1.03
C GLN A 154 2.97 3.24 1.97
N TYR A 155 2.76 2.03 1.47
CA TYR A 155 2.53 0.85 2.30
C TYR A 155 3.75 -0.05 2.51
N LYS A 156 4.87 0.23 1.84
CA LYS A 156 6.15 -0.51 2.00
C LYS A 156 5.99 -2.03 1.86
N ILE A 157 5.12 -2.45 0.95
CA ILE A 157 4.90 -3.85 0.55
C ILE A 157 5.62 -4.05 -0.77
N THR A 158 6.33 -5.16 -0.92
CA THR A 158 7.10 -5.49 -2.13
C THR A 158 6.48 -6.65 -2.90
N LYS A 159 6.79 -6.76 -4.19
CA LYS A 159 6.34 -7.85 -5.05
C LYS A 159 6.75 -9.22 -4.48
N ASP A 160 7.99 -9.38 -4.03
CA ASP A 160 8.49 -10.62 -3.39
C ASP A 160 7.60 -11.07 -2.22
N GLN A 161 7.19 -10.12 -1.36
CA GLN A 161 6.30 -10.44 -0.23
C GLN A 161 4.93 -10.92 -0.70
N VAL A 162 4.41 -10.34 -1.78
CA VAL A 162 3.12 -10.75 -2.36
C VAL A 162 3.23 -12.12 -3.04
N GLU A 163 4.30 -12.39 -3.78
CA GLU A 163 4.57 -13.69 -4.41
C GLU A 163 4.70 -14.81 -3.37
N ARG A 164 5.40 -14.55 -2.28
CA ARG A 164 5.51 -15.49 -1.15
C ARG A 164 4.19 -15.69 -0.39
N ALA A 165 3.36 -14.65 -0.31
CA ALA A 165 2.04 -14.73 0.31
C ALA A 165 1.04 -15.49 -0.55
N PHE A 166 1.06 -15.28 -1.86
CA PHE A 166 0.08 -15.79 -2.83
C PHE A 166 0.79 -16.51 -4.00
N PRO A 167 1.36 -17.70 -3.76
CA PRO A 167 2.13 -18.43 -4.78
C PRO A 167 1.25 -18.95 -5.94
N ASP A 168 -0.07 -18.92 -5.79
CA ASP A 168 -1.06 -19.29 -6.80
C ASP A 168 -1.30 -18.20 -7.86
N ILE A 169 -0.82 -16.97 -7.62
CA ILE A 169 -0.95 -15.90 -8.60
C ILE A 169 0.01 -16.13 -9.77
N LYS A 170 -0.55 -16.23 -10.98
CA LYS A 170 0.24 -16.22 -12.22
C LYS A 170 0.54 -14.78 -12.60
N TRP A 171 1.81 -14.46 -12.73
CA TRP A 171 2.29 -13.13 -13.09
C TRP A 171 2.64 -13.05 -14.58
N GLY A 172 2.37 -11.91 -15.21
CA GLY A 172 2.88 -11.62 -16.56
C GLY A 172 2.05 -12.13 -17.73
N ASP A 173 0.78 -12.49 -17.54
CA ASP A 173 -0.07 -13.07 -18.60
C ASP A 173 -1.52 -12.49 -18.55
N ARG A 174 -1.63 -11.14 -18.51
CA ARG A 174 -2.95 -10.48 -18.33
C ARG A 174 -3.29 -9.39 -19.34
N SER A 175 -2.47 -9.15 -20.37
CA SER A 175 -2.72 -8.10 -21.39
C SER A 175 -2.83 -8.68 -22.79
#